data_647d11ec0d80a4c1fc539850f4b11dc9
#
_entry.id   647d11ec0d80a4c1fc539850f4b11dc9
#
_cell.length_a   1.000
_cell.length_b   1.000
_cell.length_c   1.000
_cell.angle_alpha   90.00
_cell.angle_beta   90.00
_cell.angle_gamma   90.00
#
_symmetry.space_group_name_H-M   'P 1'
#
loop_
_entity.id
_entity.type
_entity.pdbx_description
1 polymer ?
#
loop_
_entity_poly.entity_id
_entity_poly.type
_entity_poly.pdbx_seq_one_letter_code
_entity_poly.pdbx_strand_id
1 'polypeptide(L)'
;MSPLQAHLICLALVVADLAARVWRIQWIVQGLGHRLSAKDAFVLNAFGDAASALTPLRIGGEPARLAGMLRSQVPAAAAFVALSLEALAAWPVLIVAAGWLMWAYAPAWLDTVGPRLGHAAEQAWPWVAAVLLVSIVAWAYARRITSPIGRQLRRPVRRAMVYWRRMPRWPLVASVPLSVINLASRVAILPVLAWTLPEPPPLGPTILGSFALLYSQLLLPTPSGAGAVELGFLGGAAGDFGEHQGWLLLAWRFYTNGIGVALGIWLAVQIYGWPALRKLVRSGPAEVRESASG
;
A
#
# COMPACT_ATOMS: atom_id res chain seq x y z
N MET A 1 4.03 16.10 24.51
CA MET A 1 3.05 14.99 24.70
C MET A 1 3.72 13.83 25.43
N SER A 2 3.02 13.06 26.32
CA SER A 2 3.66 11.90 26.92
C SER A 2 3.85 10.77 25.88
N PRO A 3 4.91 9.93 26.00
CA PRO A 3 5.12 8.80 25.08
C PRO A 3 3.93 7.83 25.03
N LEU A 4 3.30 7.56 26.18
CA LEU A 4 2.12 6.70 26.24
C LEU A 4 0.95 7.25 25.44
N GLN A 5 0.68 8.56 25.53
CA GLN A 5 -0.37 9.20 24.77
C GLN A 5 -0.11 9.11 23.27
N ALA A 6 1.15 9.31 22.82
CA ALA A 6 1.52 9.16 21.42
C ALA A 6 1.27 7.75 20.90
N HIS A 7 1.66 6.74 21.64
CA HIS A 7 1.44 5.34 21.26
C HIS A 7 -0.06 4.98 21.21
N LEU A 8 -0.88 5.48 22.15
CA LEU A 8 -2.33 5.29 22.13
C LEU A 8 -2.97 5.96 20.90
N ILE A 9 -2.55 7.18 20.57
CA ILE A 9 -3.03 7.88 19.37
C ILE A 9 -2.59 7.13 18.10
N CYS A 10 -1.34 6.68 18.01
CA CYS A 10 -0.87 5.88 16.87
C CYS A 10 -1.68 4.58 16.71
N LEU A 11 -2.00 3.89 17.82
CA LEU A 11 -2.85 2.71 17.78
C LEU A 11 -4.27 3.04 17.29
N ALA A 12 -4.86 4.14 17.77
CA ALA A 12 -6.16 4.62 17.29
C ALA A 12 -6.14 4.95 15.80
N LEU A 13 -5.06 5.58 15.30
CA LEU A 13 -4.87 5.85 13.88
C LEU A 13 -4.77 4.56 13.05
N VAL A 14 -4.06 3.53 13.54
CA VAL A 14 -4.00 2.21 12.87
C VAL A 14 -5.38 1.56 12.84
N VAL A 15 -6.15 1.62 13.93
CA VAL A 15 -7.52 1.09 13.96
C VAL A 15 -8.42 1.85 12.98
N ALA A 16 -8.31 3.18 12.90
CA ALA A 16 -9.05 3.99 11.94
C ALA A 16 -8.68 3.64 10.48
N ASP A 17 -7.39 3.45 10.19
CA ASP A 17 -6.90 2.97 8.89
C ASP A 17 -7.52 1.62 8.50
N LEU A 18 -7.44 0.64 9.40
CA LEU A 18 -7.98 -0.70 9.19
C LEU A 18 -9.51 -0.67 8.98
N ALA A 19 -10.24 0.07 9.81
CA ALA A 19 -11.68 0.21 9.70
C ALA A 19 -12.10 0.86 8.38
N ALA A 20 -11.42 1.94 7.99
CA ALA A 20 -11.68 2.63 6.73
C ALA A 20 -11.50 1.71 5.52
N ARG A 21 -10.44 0.89 5.50
CA ARG A 21 -10.19 -0.09 4.42
C ARG A 21 -11.22 -1.21 4.40
N VAL A 22 -11.63 -1.71 5.58
CA VAL A 22 -12.66 -2.75 5.70
C VAL A 22 -13.99 -2.23 5.15
N TRP A 23 -14.45 -1.07 5.60
CA TRP A 23 -15.73 -0.51 5.14
C TRP A 23 -15.70 -0.15 3.66
N ARG A 24 -14.60 0.41 3.16
CA ARG A 24 -14.44 0.77 1.75
C ARG A 24 -14.65 -0.43 0.84
N ILE A 25 -13.94 -1.54 1.08
CA ILE A 25 -14.07 -2.71 0.23
C ILE A 25 -15.44 -3.39 0.38
N GLN A 26 -16.03 -3.40 1.60
CA GLN A 26 -17.39 -3.92 1.82
C GLN A 26 -18.43 -3.15 1.01
N TRP A 27 -18.40 -1.81 1.06
CA TRP A 27 -19.35 -0.98 0.32
C TRP A 27 -19.22 -1.12 -1.18
N ILE A 28 -17.99 -1.21 -1.69
CA ILE A 28 -17.75 -1.46 -3.11
C ILE A 28 -18.31 -2.82 -3.53
N VAL A 29 -18.04 -3.90 -2.78
CA VAL A 29 -18.56 -5.24 -3.07
C VAL A 29 -20.08 -5.29 -2.96
N GLN A 30 -20.65 -4.58 -1.98
CA GLN A 30 -22.12 -4.45 -1.83
C GLN A 30 -22.73 -3.71 -3.04
N GLY A 31 -22.09 -2.65 -3.52
CA GLY A 31 -22.52 -1.93 -4.73
C GLY A 31 -22.48 -2.79 -5.99
N LEU A 32 -21.65 -3.82 -6.02
CA LEU A 32 -21.59 -4.81 -7.11
C LEU A 32 -22.63 -5.94 -6.96
N GLY A 33 -23.49 -5.86 -5.93
CA GLY A 33 -24.56 -6.85 -5.67
C GLY A 33 -24.10 -8.10 -4.92
N HIS A 34 -22.91 -8.07 -4.29
CA HIS A 34 -22.38 -9.18 -3.50
C HIS A 34 -22.23 -8.77 -2.03
N ARG A 35 -22.06 -9.77 -1.15
CA ARG A 35 -21.86 -9.55 0.28
C ARG A 35 -20.45 -9.97 0.68
N LEU A 36 -19.80 -9.14 1.47
CA LEU A 36 -18.50 -9.43 2.07
C LEU A 36 -18.61 -9.14 3.56
N SER A 37 -18.32 -10.12 4.42
CA SER A 37 -18.37 -9.90 5.87
C SER A 37 -17.23 -8.97 6.30
N ALA A 38 -17.38 -8.25 7.42
CA ALA A 38 -16.31 -7.42 7.98
C ALA A 38 -15.06 -8.24 8.32
N LYS A 39 -15.27 -9.48 8.79
CA LYS A 39 -14.18 -10.43 9.06
C LYS A 39 -13.41 -10.77 7.80
N ASP A 40 -14.11 -11.12 6.70
CA ASP A 40 -13.46 -11.46 5.44
C ASP A 40 -12.75 -10.24 4.84
N ALA A 41 -13.37 -9.06 4.90
CA ALA A 41 -12.77 -7.80 4.47
C ALA A 41 -11.51 -7.46 5.26
N PHE A 42 -11.50 -7.71 6.56
CA PHE A 42 -10.32 -7.55 7.41
C PHE A 42 -9.21 -8.54 7.02
N VAL A 43 -9.55 -9.83 6.89
CA VAL A 43 -8.62 -10.90 6.53
C VAL A 43 -7.96 -10.63 5.18
N LEU A 44 -8.74 -10.28 4.14
CA LEU A 44 -8.16 -10.01 2.82
C LEU A 44 -7.24 -8.78 2.80
N ASN A 45 -7.55 -7.74 3.58
CA ASN A 45 -6.68 -6.57 3.71
C ASN A 45 -5.38 -6.93 4.44
N ALA A 46 -5.45 -7.69 5.53
CA ALA A 46 -4.26 -8.16 6.26
C ALA A 46 -3.36 -9.06 5.39
N PHE A 47 -3.95 -9.96 4.59
CA PHE A 47 -3.19 -10.75 3.61
C PHE A 47 -2.55 -9.87 2.54
N GLY A 48 -3.28 -8.87 2.05
CA GLY A 48 -2.75 -7.90 1.11
C GLY A 48 -1.55 -7.14 1.67
N ASP A 49 -1.62 -6.70 2.93
CA ASP A 49 -0.52 -6.01 3.62
C ASP A 49 0.72 -6.91 3.77
N ALA A 50 0.53 -8.14 4.24
CA ALA A 50 1.63 -9.11 4.39
C ALA A 50 2.27 -9.44 3.03
N ALA A 51 1.47 -9.74 2.00
CA ALA A 51 1.97 -10.03 0.67
C ALA A 51 2.64 -8.82 0.01
N SER A 52 2.10 -7.62 0.20
CA SER A 52 2.72 -6.37 -0.25
C SER A 52 4.08 -6.13 0.41
N ALA A 53 4.19 -6.42 1.70
CA ALA A 53 5.43 -6.22 2.43
C ALA A 53 6.54 -7.18 2.00
N LEU A 54 6.19 -8.39 1.57
CA LEU A 54 7.13 -9.42 1.17
C LEU A 54 7.54 -9.36 -0.31
N THR A 55 6.83 -8.57 -1.13
CA THR A 55 7.08 -8.51 -2.57
C THR A 55 7.64 -7.17 -3.01
N PRO A 56 8.58 -7.17 -3.98
CA PRO A 56 9.07 -5.95 -4.60
C PRO A 56 7.92 -5.12 -5.19
N LEU A 57 8.04 -3.79 -5.19
CA LEU A 57 7.01 -2.88 -5.72
C LEU A 57 5.61 -3.10 -5.11
N ARG A 58 5.51 -3.87 -4.02
CA ARG A 58 4.24 -4.24 -3.35
C ARG A 58 3.24 -4.97 -4.24
N ILE A 59 3.69 -5.62 -5.33
CA ILE A 59 2.83 -6.23 -6.36
C ILE A 59 2.03 -7.45 -5.85
N GLY A 60 2.46 -8.09 -4.77
CA GLY A 60 1.77 -9.26 -4.19
C GLY A 60 0.47 -8.93 -3.47
N GLY A 61 0.25 -7.67 -3.10
CA GLY A 61 -0.91 -7.26 -2.32
C GLY A 61 -2.25 -7.49 -3.02
N GLU A 62 -2.37 -7.03 -4.26
CA GLU A 62 -3.63 -7.15 -5.01
C GLU A 62 -3.98 -8.60 -5.38
N PRO A 63 -3.05 -9.46 -5.82
CA PRO A 63 -3.31 -10.89 -5.99
C PRO A 63 -3.74 -11.59 -4.69
N ALA A 64 -3.14 -11.26 -3.55
CA ALA A 64 -3.53 -11.84 -2.26
C ALA A 64 -4.95 -11.42 -1.86
N ARG A 65 -5.31 -10.16 -2.06
CA ARG A 65 -6.66 -9.64 -1.82
C ARG A 65 -7.69 -10.27 -2.76
N LEU A 66 -7.35 -10.44 -4.04
CA LEU A 66 -8.18 -11.15 -5.01
C LEU A 66 -8.46 -12.58 -4.56
N ALA A 67 -7.42 -13.32 -4.15
CA ALA A 67 -7.56 -14.67 -3.61
C ALA A 67 -8.46 -14.71 -2.37
N GLY A 68 -8.33 -13.73 -1.46
CA GLY A 68 -9.21 -13.56 -0.31
C GLY A 68 -10.68 -13.36 -0.70
N MET A 69 -10.97 -12.55 -1.71
CA MET A 69 -12.34 -12.36 -2.23
C MET A 69 -12.93 -13.61 -2.86
N LEU A 70 -12.13 -14.34 -3.66
CA LEU A 70 -12.54 -15.60 -4.26
C LEU A 70 -12.90 -16.64 -3.19
N ARG A 71 -12.11 -16.71 -2.13
CA ARG A 71 -12.42 -17.56 -0.98
C ARG A 71 -13.75 -17.18 -0.30
N SER A 72 -14.05 -15.89 -0.21
CA SER A 72 -15.33 -15.38 0.31
C SER A 72 -16.47 -15.46 -0.69
N GLN A 73 -16.34 -16.32 -1.73
CA GLN A 73 -17.35 -16.58 -2.76
C GLN A 73 -17.74 -15.35 -3.60
N VAL A 74 -16.92 -14.31 -3.63
CA VAL A 74 -17.11 -13.19 -4.56
C VAL A 74 -16.63 -13.63 -5.95
N PRO A 75 -17.47 -13.54 -7.02
CA PRO A 75 -17.06 -13.94 -8.37
C PRO A 75 -15.82 -13.18 -8.85
N ALA A 76 -14.90 -13.85 -9.57
CA ALA A 76 -13.64 -13.28 -9.99
C ALA A 76 -13.77 -11.95 -10.75
N ALA A 77 -14.80 -11.83 -11.62
CA ALA A 77 -15.06 -10.59 -12.35
C ALA A 77 -15.49 -9.45 -11.41
N ALA A 78 -16.32 -9.73 -10.40
CA ALA A 78 -16.75 -8.76 -9.40
C ALA A 78 -15.58 -8.37 -8.48
N ALA A 79 -14.78 -9.34 -8.04
CA ALA A 79 -13.60 -9.11 -7.21
C ALA A 79 -12.56 -8.22 -7.94
N PHE A 80 -12.28 -8.50 -9.20
CA PHE A 80 -11.38 -7.67 -10.01
C PHE A 80 -11.92 -6.24 -10.15
N VAL A 81 -13.21 -6.08 -10.43
CA VAL A 81 -13.85 -4.75 -10.52
C VAL A 81 -13.80 -4.04 -9.17
N ALA A 82 -14.05 -4.74 -8.06
CA ALA A 82 -14.01 -4.16 -6.72
C ALA A 82 -12.63 -3.58 -6.39
N LEU A 83 -11.55 -4.33 -6.65
CA LEU A 83 -10.17 -3.85 -6.43
C LEU A 83 -9.82 -2.68 -7.35
N SER A 84 -10.25 -2.73 -8.62
CA SER A 84 -10.04 -1.62 -9.57
C SER A 84 -10.78 -0.34 -9.16
N LEU A 85 -12.00 -0.47 -8.66
CA LEU A 85 -12.81 0.65 -8.15
C LEU A 85 -12.22 1.25 -6.88
N GLU A 86 -11.73 0.40 -6.00
CA GLU A 86 -11.04 0.85 -4.78
C GLU A 86 -9.80 1.68 -5.11
N ALA A 87 -8.99 1.22 -6.06
CA ALA A 87 -7.84 1.96 -6.56
C ALA A 87 -8.28 3.29 -7.20
N LEU A 88 -9.32 3.28 -8.05
CA LEU A 88 -9.86 4.46 -8.69
C LEU A 88 -10.37 5.51 -7.68
N ALA A 89 -10.94 5.08 -6.55
CA ALA A 89 -11.38 5.98 -5.48
C ALA A 89 -10.19 6.53 -4.65
N ALA A 90 -9.12 5.75 -4.49
CA ALA A 90 -7.97 6.13 -3.68
C ALA A 90 -6.99 7.06 -4.42
N TRP A 91 -6.74 6.82 -5.70
CA TRP A 91 -5.77 7.59 -6.48
C TRP A 91 -6.06 9.09 -6.57
N PRO A 92 -7.29 9.57 -6.84
CA PRO A 92 -7.59 11.00 -6.82
C PRO A 92 -7.30 11.66 -5.47
N VAL A 93 -7.64 10.98 -4.37
CA VAL A 93 -7.35 11.48 -3.01
C VAL A 93 -5.83 11.61 -2.81
N LEU A 94 -5.07 10.60 -3.22
CA LEU A 94 -3.60 10.62 -3.14
C LEU A 94 -3.00 11.76 -3.97
N ILE A 95 -3.45 11.95 -5.21
CA ILE A 95 -2.95 13.00 -6.12
C ILE A 95 -3.28 14.39 -5.57
N VAL A 96 -4.51 14.60 -5.11
CA VAL A 96 -4.92 15.89 -4.53
C VAL A 96 -4.15 16.18 -3.25
N ALA A 97 -3.98 15.19 -2.38
CA ALA A 97 -3.19 15.34 -1.16
C ALA A 97 -1.72 15.63 -1.47
N ALA A 98 -1.12 14.91 -2.44
CA ALA A 98 0.25 15.15 -2.89
C ALA A 98 0.41 16.59 -3.42
N GLY A 99 -0.47 17.03 -4.31
CA GLY A 99 -0.45 18.38 -4.86
C GLY A 99 -0.59 19.45 -3.78
N TRP A 100 -1.54 19.27 -2.84
CA TRP A 100 -1.74 20.19 -1.74
C TRP A 100 -0.56 20.25 -0.78
N LEU A 101 -0.02 19.10 -0.36
CA LEU A 101 1.13 19.02 0.52
C LEU A 101 2.38 19.63 -0.13
N MET A 102 2.61 19.35 -1.40
CA MET A 102 3.70 19.96 -2.15
C MET A 102 3.54 21.48 -2.24
N TRP A 103 2.35 21.96 -2.59
CA TRP A 103 2.10 23.40 -2.66
C TRP A 103 2.29 24.10 -1.30
N ALA A 104 1.79 23.50 -0.22
CA ALA A 104 1.80 24.11 1.10
C ALA A 104 3.17 24.04 1.81
N TYR A 105 3.93 22.96 1.61
CA TYR A 105 5.09 22.67 2.45
C TYR A 105 6.39 22.42 1.69
N ALA A 106 6.37 22.31 0.33
CA ALA A 106 7.57 22.03 -0.44
C ALA A 106 8.67 23.09 -0.25
N PRO A 107 8.41 24.41 -0.20
CA PRO A 107 9.48 25.39 0.01
C PRO A 107 10.25 25.13 1.32
N ALA A 108 9.53 25.05 2.46
CA ALA A 108 10.16 24.77 3.74
C ALA A 108 10.82 23.40 3.84
N TRP A 109 10.27 22.41 3.14
CA TRP A 109 10.85 21.06 3.07
C TRP A 109 12.12 21.04 2.21
N LEU A 110 12.12 21.73 1.06
CA LEU A 110 13.26 21.82 0.18
C LEU A 110 14.43 22.59 0.83
N ASP A 111 14.15 23.62 1.62
CA ASP A 111 15.17 24.35 2.36
C ASP A 111 15.89 23.46 3.39
N THR A 112 15.17 22.51 4.00
CA THR A 112 15.73 21.59 5.00
C THR A 112 16.39 20.35 4.40
N VAL A 113 15.82 19.81 3.33
CA VAL A 113 16.19 18.49 2.75
C VAL A 113 16.89 18.65 1.40
N GLY A 114 16.63 19.75 0.67
CA GLY A 114 17.13 19.99 -0.68
C GLY A 114 18.64 19.81 -0.86
N PRO A 115 19.51 20.37 0.00
CA PRO A 115 20.95 20.19 -0.12
C PRO A 115 21.41 18.73 -0.01
N ARG A 116 20.68 17.93 0.80
CA ARG A 116 20.96 16.49 0.98
C ARG A 116 20.41 15.65 -0.18
N LEU A 117 19.25 16.03 -0.72
CA LEU A 117 18.62 15.34 -1.85
C LEU A 117 19.34 15.58 -3.18
N GLY A 118 19.95 16.74 -3.38
CA GLY A 118 20.71 17.06 -4.59
C GLY A 118 21.77 16.00 -4.88
N HIS A 119 22.63 15.73 -3.91
CA HIS A 119 23.66 14.70 -4.03
C HIS A 119 23.10 13.28 -4.17
N ALA A 120 22.02 12.96 -3.45
CA ALA A 120 21.38 11.65 -3.58
C ALA A 120 20.70 11.47 -4.95
N ALA A 121 20.09 12.50 -5.50
CA ALA A 121 19.47 12.47 -6.83
C ALA A 121 20.50 12.30 -7.95
N GLU A 122 21.64 12.97 -7.86
CA GLU A 122 22.76 12.81 -8.81
C GLU A 122 23.32 11.38 -8.83
N GLN A 123 23.33 10.70 -7.68
CA GLN A 123 23.74 9.31 -7.56
C GLN A 123 22.67 8.32 -7.98
N ALA A 124 21.41 8.64 -7.77
CA ALA A 124 20.27 7.74 -8.03
C ALA A 124 19.76 7.81 -9.48
N TRP A 125 19.99 8.90 -10.20
CA TRP A 125 19.43 9.11 -11.53
C TRP A 125 19.77 8.00 -12.55
N PRO A 126 20.98 7.41 -12.60
CA PRO A 126 21.27 6.31 -13.54
C PRO A 126 20.42 5.06 -13.24
N TRP A 127 20.17 4.79 -11.96
CA TRP A 127 19.31 3.67 -11.54
C TRP A 127 17.85 3.90 -11.88
N VAL A 128 17.35 5.13 -11.72
CA VAL A 128 16.01 5.51 -12.14
C VAL A 128 15.85 5.37 -13.65
N ALA A 129 16.82 5.83 -14.42
CA ALA A 129 16.84 5.68 -15.87
C ALA A 129 16.88 4.20 -16.30
N ALA A 130 17.68 3.37 -15.63
CA ALA A 130 17.73 1.92 -15.89
C ALA A 130 16.39 1.24 -15.60
N VAL A 131 15.73 1.55 -14.47
CA VAL A 131 14.42 1.00 -14.13
C VAL A 131 13.35 1.43 -15.14
N LEU A 132 13.35 2.70 -15.57
CA LEU A 132 12.44 3.20 -16.61
C LEU A 132 12.67 2.48 -17.94
N LEU A 133 13.93 2.31 -18.36
CA LEU A 133 14.27 1.60 -19.58
C LEU A 133 13.80 0.14 -19.55
N VAL A 134 14.08 -0.58 -18.45
CA VAL A 134 13.62 -1.98 -18.25
C VAL A 134 12.09 -2.04 -18.28
N SER A 135 11.40 -1.08 -17.65
CA SER A 135 9.93 -1.01 -17.64
C SER A 135 9.36 -0.78 -19.04
N ILE A 136 9.96 0.09 -19.83
CA ILE A 136 9.57 0.37 -21.22
C ILE A 136 9.80 -0.88 -22.11
N VAL A 137 10.95 -1.53 -21.95
CA VAL A 137 11.27 -2.77 -22.70
C VAL A 137 10.31 -3.89 -22.33
N ALA A 138 10.06 -4.10 -21.04
CA ALA A 138 9.11 -5.10 -20.55
C ALA A 138 7.69 -4.83 -21.06
N TRP A 139 7.24 -3.56 -21.06
CA TRP A 139 5.95 -3.17 -21.61
C TRP A 139 5.86 -3.37 -23.13
N ALA A 140 6.90 -3.00 -23.89
CA ALA A 140 6.93 -3.20 -25.34
C ALA A 140 6.94 -4.71 -25.69
N TYR A 141 7.66 -5.54 -24.92
CA TYR A 141 7.67 -6.98 -25.05
C TYR A 141 6.31 -7.60 -24.69
N ALA A 142 5.72 -7.19 -23.58
CA ALA A 142 4.37 -7.62 -23.18
C ALA A 142 3.32 -7.30 -24.25
N ARG A 143 3.38 -6.13 -24.89
CA ARG A 143 2.49 -5.78 -26.00
C ARG A 143 2.62 -6.74 -27.20
N ARG A 144 3.81 -7.25 -27.51
CA ARG A 144 4.01 -8.20 -28.61
C ARG A 144 3.44 -9.57 -28.31
N ILE A 145 3.46 -10.01 -27.04
CA ILE A 145 2.99 -11.35 -26.61
C ILE A 145 1.46 -11.38 -26.43
N THR A 146 0.81 -10.25 -26.15
CA THR A 146 -0.62 -10.20 -25.79
C THR A 146 -1.60 -10.38 -26.94
N SER A 147 -1.17 -10.51 -28.18
CA SER A 147 -2.08 -10.69 -29.33
C SER A 147 -3.00 -11.94 -29.26
N PRO A 148 -2.58 -13.13 -28.78
CA PRO A 148 -3.49 -14.26 -28.59
C PRO A 148 -4.30 -14.18 -27.29
N ILE A 149 -3.75 -13.57 -26.22
CA ILE A 149 -4.41 -13.42 -24.90
C ILE A 149 -5.62 -12.51 -24.98
N GLY A 150 -5.64 -11.53 -25.88
CA GLY A 150 -6.75 -10.58 -26.05
C GLY A 150 -8.08 -11.26 -26.39
N ARG A 151 -8.08 -12.41 -27.05
CA ARG A 151 -9.31 -13.17 -27.36
C ARG A 151 -9.85 -13.92 -26.14
N GLN A 152 -9.00 -14.46 -25.29
CA GLN A 152 -9.40 -15.16 -24.07
C GLN A 152 -9.90 -14.18 -22.99
N LEU A 153 -9.37 -12.94 -22.95
CA LEU A 153 -9.77 -11.91 -22.01
C LEU A 153 -11.10 -11.20 -22.38
N ARG A 154 -11.62 -11.35 -23.59
CA ARG A 154 -12.87 -10.67 -24.02
C ARG A 154 -14.07 -11.00 -23.12
N ARG A 155 -14.24 -12.27 -22.72
CA ARG A 155 -15.36 -12.69 -21.85
C ARG A 155 -15.27 -12.12 -20.43
N PRO A 156 -14.14 -12.27 -19.69
CA PRO A 156 -14.00 -11.69 -18.36
C PRO A 156 -14.06 -10.14 -18.39
N VAL A 157 -13.45 -9.49 -19.37
CA VAL A 157 -13.52 -8.03 -19.53
C VAL A 157 -14.95 -7.56 -19.80
N ARG A 158 -15.74 -8.25 -20.65
CA ARG A 158 -17.14 -7.93 -20.88
C ARG A 158 -17.99 -8.08 -19.60
N ARG A 159 -17.74 -9.12 -18.79
CA ARG A 159 -18.40 -9.28 -17.48
C ARG A 159 -18.05 -8.16 -16.51
N ALA A 160 -16.77 -7.80 -16.42
CA ALA A 160 -16.30 -6.69 -15.61
C ALA A 160 -16.96 -5.36 -16.04
N MET A 161 -17.09 -5.10 -17.36
CA MET A 161 -17.77 -3.92 -17.89
C MET A 161 -19.26 -3.87 -17.53
N VAL A 162 -19.95 -5.01 -17.47
CA VAL A 162 -21.35 -5.08 -17.02
C VAL A 162 -21.44 -4.69 -15.54
N TYR A 163 -20.58 -5.21 -14.67
CA TYR A 163 -20.53 -4.81 -13.26
C TYR A 163 -20.28 -3.32 -13.11
N TRP A 164 -19.28 -2.78 -13.81
CA TRP A 164 -18.96 -1.35 -13.81
C TRP A 164 -20.16 -0.47 -14.20
N ARG A 165 -20.87 -0.83 -15.28
CA ARG A 165 -22.01 -0.04 -15.79
C ARG A 165 -23.24 -0.09 -14.89
N ARG A 166 -23.43 -1.20 -14.17
CA ARG A 166 -24.59 -1.42 -13.29
C ARG A 166 -24.37 -0.97 -11.84
N MET A 167 -23.14 -0.67 -11.47
CA MET A 167 -22.81 -0.27 -10.12
C MET A 167 -23.43 1.10 -9.79
N PRO A 168 -24.12 1.24 -8.66
CA PRO A 168 -24.56 2.54 -8.16
C PRO A 168 -23.33 3.39 -7.82
N ARG A 169 -23.46 4.71 -7.91
CA ARG A 169 -22.32 5.64 -7.69
C ARG A 169 -22.00 5.86 -6.21
N TRP A 170 -22.94 5.59 -5.32
CA TRP A 170 -22.77 5.88 -3.90
C TRP A 170 -21.55 5.21 -3.24
N PRO A 171 -21.16 3.95 -3.56
CA PRO A 171 -20.00 3.35 -2.93
C PRO A 171 -18.69 4.06 -3.33
N LEU A 172 -18.60 4.57 -4.55
CA LEU A 172 -17.44 5.36 -4.98
C LEU A 172 -17.36 6.68 -4.21
N VAL A 173 -18.48 7.40 -4.12
CA VAL A 173 -18.55 8.66 -3.38
C VAL A 173 -18.23 8.42 -1.89
N ALA A 174 -18.82 7.39 -1.28
CA ALA A 174 -18.57 7.03 0.11
C ALA A 174 -17.13 6.53 0.36
N SER A 175 -16.46 6.01 -0.66
CA SER A 175 -15.06 5.57 -0.58
C SER A 175 -14.08 6.74 -0.49
N VAL A 176 -14.45 7.94 -0.97
CA VAL A 176 -13.55 9.12 -0.93
C VAL A 176 -13.21 9.52 0.51
N PRO A 177 -14.18 9.79 1.42
CA PRO A 177 -13.84 10.12 2.81
C PRO A 177 -13.09 8.99 3.52
N LEU A 178 -13.41 7.72 3.24
CA LEU A 178 -12.65 6.58 3.79
C LEU A 178 -11.21 6.55 3.27
N SER A 179 -10.97 6.94 2.02
CA SER A 179 -9.61 7.07 1.47
C SER A 179 -8.85 8.24 2.12
N VAL A 180 -9.54 9.34 2.45
CA VAL A 180 -8.95 10.46 3.21
C VAL A 180 -8.57 10.00 4.62
N ILE A 181 -9.46 9.29 5.32
CA ILE A 181 -9.18 8.74 6.65
C ILE A 181 -7.97 7.80 6.60
N ASN A 182 -7.94 6.86 5.65
CA ASN A 182 -6.82 5.95 5.43
C ASN A 182 -5.49 6.70 5.23
N LEU A 183 -5.48 7.67 4.31
CA LEU A 183 -4.30 8.48 4.02
C LEU A 183 -3.85 9.29 5.24
N ALA A 184 -4.76 10.06 5.83
CA ALA A 184 -4.48 10.93 6.97
C ALA A 184 -3.99 10.14 8.18
N SER A 185 -4.63 9.01 8.49
CA SER A 185 -4.24 8.14 9.60
C SER A 185 -2.80 7.66 9.46
N ARG A 186 -2.41 7.21 8.27
CA ARG A 186 -1.04 6.69 8.04
C ARG A 186 0.02 7.80 8.05
N VAL A 187 -0.28 8.94 7.43
CA VAL A 187 0.65 10.08 7.37
C VAL A 187 0.83 10.72 8.74
N ALA A 188 -0.21 10.76 9.58
CA ALA A 188 -0.18 11.38 10.90
C ALA A 188 0.65 10.59 11.94
N ILE A 189 0.95 9.31 11.72
CA ILE A 189 1.70 8.49 12.67
C ILE A 189 3.07 9.12 13.02
N LEU A 190 3.84 9.52 12.01
CA LEU A 190 5.17 10.09 12.25
C LEU A 190 5.12 11.44 12.98
N PRO A 191 4.30 12.43 12.58
CA PRO A 191 4.14 13.65 13.34
C PRO A 191 3.74 13.44 14.79
N VAL A 192 2.81 12.49 15.05
CA VAL A 192 2.37 12.16 16.42
C VAL A 192 3.52 11.61 17.26
N LEU A 193 4.34 10.71 16.69
CA LEU A 193 5.53 10.19 17.36
C LEU A 193 6.56 11.29 17.58
N ALA A 194 6.79 12.16 16.62
CA ALA A 194 7.75 13.27 16.71
C ALA A 194 7.37 14.29 17.80
N TRP A 195 6.09 14.45 18.12
CA TRP A 195 5.63 15.32 19.20
C TRP A 195 6.01 14.85 20.61
N THR A 196 6.58 13.68 20.75
CA THR A 196 7.15 13.22 22.04
C THR A 196 8.55 13.76 22.29
N LEU A 197 9.21 14.32 21.28
CA LEU A 197 10.54 14.86 21.39
C LEU A 197 10.53 16.19 22.19
N PRO A 198 11.65 16.51 22.89
CA PRO A 198 11.80 17.79 23.58
C PRO A 198 11.67 18.99 22.61
N GLU A 199 12.27 18.86 21.42
CA GLU A 199 12.20 19.85 20.35
C GLU A 199 11.61 19.17 19.09
N PRO A 200 10.28 19.17 18.93
CA PRO A 200 9.68 18.54 17.76
C PRO A 200 9.98 19.35 16.49
N PRO A 201 10.28 18.69 15.37
CA PRO A 201 10.51 19.37 14.09
C PRO A 201 9.23 20.06 13.60
N PRO A 202 9.36 21.00 12.64
CA PRO A 202 8.22 21.70 12.05
C PRO A 202 7.20 20.72 11.46
N LEU A 203 5.92 20.88 11.82
CA LEU A 203 4.85 19.94 11.49
C LEU A 203 4.67 19.75 9.97
N GLY A 204 4.69 20.83 9.19
CA GLY A 204 4.45 20.79 7.75
C GLY A 204 5.47 19.95 6.99
N PRO A 205 6.79 20.22 7.09
CA PRO A 205 7.84 19.39 6.52
C PRO A 205 7.80 17.94 6.98
N THR A 206 7.47 17.68 8.27
CA THR A 206 7.34 16.31 8.80
C THR A 206 6.16 15.57 8.18
N ILE A 207 5.02 16.22 7.97
CA ILE A 207 3.86 15.63 7.26
C ILE A 207 4.23 15.31 5.80
N LEU A 208 4.84 16.26 5.08
CA LEU A 208 5.24 16.05 3.70
C LEU A 208 6.28 14.92 3.58
N GLY A 209 7.27 14.89 4.46
CA GLY A 209 8.28 13.83 4.50
C GLY A 209 7.69 12.46 4.85
N SER A 210 6.77 12.39 5.84
CA SER A 210 6.03 11.17 6.16
C SER A 210 5.24 10.66 4.95
N PHE A 211 4.54 11.55 4.26
CA PHE A 211 3.81 11.24 3.03
C PHE A 211 4.76 10.72 1.94
N ALA A 212 5.85 11.43 1.67
CA ALA A 212 6.83 11.05 0.64
C ALA A 212 7.45 9.67 0.92
N LEU A 213 7.87 9.40 2.17
CA LEU A 213 8.45 8.12 2.57
C LEU A 213 7.44 6.96 2.50
N LEU A 214 6.17 7.19 2.87
CA LEU A 214 5.13 6.17 2.77
C LEU A 214 4.83 5.78 1.33
N TYR A 215 4.78 6.74 0.41
CA TYR A 215 4.36 6.48 -0.96
C TYR A 215 5.52 6.21 -1.91
N SER A 216 6.77 6.59 -1.56
CA SER A 216 7.98 6.16 -2.29
C SER A 216 8.13 4.64 -2.35
N GLN A 217 7.60 3.91 -1.35
CA GLN A 217 7.58 2.44 -1.34
C GLN A 217 6.91 1.81 -2.57
N LEU A 218 6.00 2.53 -3.24
CA LEU A 218 5.34 2.07 -4.46
C LEU A 218 6.26 2.10 -5.69
N LEU A 219 7.32 2.91 -5.63
CA LEU A 219 8.28 3.11 -6.73
C LEU A 219 9.57 2.32 -6.54
N LEU A 220 9.81 1.81 -5.32
CA LEU A 220 11.07 1.15 -4.97
C LEU A 220 11.00 -0.35 -5.27
N PRO A 221 12.01 -0.93 -5.94
CA PRO A 221 12.03 -2.33 -6.35
C PRO A 221 12.32 -3.30 -5.19
N THR A 222 12.39 -2.81 -3.95
CA THR A 222 12.63 -3.62 -2.77
C THR A 222 11.33 -3.91 -1.99
N PRO A 223 11.24 -5.04 -1.27
CA PRO A 223 10.10 -5.33 -0.42
C PRO A 223 9.84 -4.20 0.58
N SER A 224 8.62 -3.63 0.59
CA SER A 224 8.23 -2.46 1.41
C SER A 224 9.17 -1.25 1.30
N GLY A 225 9.93 -1.11 0.21
CA GLY A 225 10.93 -0.04 0.07
C GLY A 225 12.11 -0.20 1.01
N ALA A 226 12.38 -1.42 1.52
CA ALA A 226 13.43 -1.68 2.49
C ALA A 226 14.81 -1.21 2.00
N GLY A 227 15.56 -0.60 2.89
CA GLY A 227 16.83 0.06 2.62
C GLY A 227 16.67 1.52 2.20
N ALA A 228 15.96 1.79 1.10
CA ALA A 228 15.86 3.14 0.57
C ALA A 228 14.98 4.08 1.41
N VAL A 229 13.88 3.57 1.98
CA VAL A 229 13.01 4.35 2.88
C VAL A 229 13.72 4.62 4.20
N GLU A 230 14.46 3.66 4.75
CA GLU A 230 15.26 3.82 5.95
C GLU A 230 16.38 4.84 5.74
N LEU A 231 17.10 4.73 4.63
CA LEU A 231 18.13 5.70 4.27
C LEU A 231 17.54 7.11 4.04
N GLY A 232 16.41 7.23 3.39
CA GLY A 232 15.68 8.48 3.23
C GLY A 232 15.25 9.09 4.57
N PHE A 233 14.75 8.28 5.47
CA PHE A 233 14.36 8.69 6.82
C PHE A 233 15.59 9.17 7.61
N LEU A 234 16.65 8.36 7.69
CA LEU A 234 17.90 8.69 8.36
C LEU A 234 18.62 9.87 7.72
N GLY A 235 18.44 10.08 6.41
CA GLY A 235 18.90 11.27 5.68
C GLY A 235 18.09 12.52 5.95
N GLY A 236 17.07 12.47 6.82
CA GLY A 236 16.28 13.63 7.24
C GLY A 236 15.15 14.01 6.27
N ALA A 237 14.70 13.11 5.39
CA ALA A 237 13.61 13.40 4.45
C ALA A 237 12.28 13.79 5.15
N ALA A 238 12.08 13.40 6.40
CA ALA A 238 10.92 13.77 7.20
C ALA A 238 11.22 14.78 8.32
N GLY A 239 12.43 15.28 8.39
CA GLY A 239 12.95 16.16 9.43
C GLY A 239 14.19 15.59 10.08
N ASP A 240 14.89 16.42 10.84
CA ASP A 240 16.00 16.00 11.68
C ASP A 240 15.49 15.67 13.08
N PHE A 241 15.69 14.43 13.50
CA PHE A 241 15.24 13.94 14.81
C PHE A 241 16.43 13.66 15.77
N GLY A 242 17.63 14.06 15.38
CA GLY A 242 18.85 13.89 16.17
C GLY A 242 19.11 12.42 16.57
N GLU A 243 19.49 12.21 17.81
CA GLU A 243 19.73 10.87 18.38
C GLU A 243 18.50 9.96 18.43
N HIS A 244 17.29 10.55 18.27
CA HIS A 244 16.04 9.82 18.32
C HIS A 244 15.60 9.20 16.99
N GLN A 245 16.35 9.42 15.90
CA GLN A 245 16.00 8.93 14.54
C GLN A 245 15.76 7.42 14.49
N GLY A 246 16.63 6.64 15.14
CA GLY A 246 16.58 5.17 15.07
C GLY A 246 15.29 4.60 15.66
N TRP A 247 14.92 5.02 16.87
CA TRP A 247 13.71 4.51 17.51
C TRP A 247 12.44 5.05 16.85
N LEU A 248 12.43 6.31 16.38
CA LEU A 248 11.30 6.86 15.63
C LEU A 248 11.05 6.11 14.34
N LEU A 249 12.12 5.78 13.60
CA LEU A 249 12.03 4.94 12.40
C LEU A 249 11.41 3.58 12.72
N LEU A 250 11.90 2.90 13.77
CA LEU A 250 11.37 1.61 14.18
C LEU A 250 9.90 1.69 14.59
N ALA A 251 9.53 2.67 15.43
CA ALA A 251 8.15 2.87 15.85
C ALA A 251 7.25 3.20 14.66
N TRP A 252 7.66 4.09 13.79
CA TRP A 252 6.91 4.45 12.59
C TRP A 252 6.70 3.26 11.65
N ARG A 253 7.76 2.46 11.39
CA ARG A 253 7.67 1.24 10.59
C ARG A 253 6.76 0.19 11.23
N PHE A 254 6.83 0.06 12.57
CA PHE A 254 5.96 -0.85 13.30
C PHE A 254 4.48 -0.50 13.10
N TYR A 255 4.09 0.77 13.28
CA TYR A 255 2.71 1.20 13.11
C TYR A 255 2.25 1.19 11.66
N THR A 256 3.10 1.60 10.71
CA THR A 256 2.69 1.74 9.30
C THR A 256 2.69 0.43 8.51
N ASN A 257 3.57 -0.52 8.85
CA ASN A 257 3.73 -1.79 8.13
C ASN A 257 3.74 -3.00 9.08
N GLY A 258 4.42 -2.91 10.23
CA GLY A 258 4.66 -4.05 11.14
C GLY A 258 3.37 -4.69 11.64
N ILE A 259 2.41 -3.90 12.12
CA ILE A 259 1.12 -4.40 12.59
C ILE A 259 0.35 -5.12 11.49
N GLY A 260 0.27 -4.54 10.29
CA GLY A 260 -0.42 -5.16 9.15
C GLY A 260 0.21 -6.48 8.73
N VAL A 261 1.54 -6.53 8.67
CA VAL A 261 2.30 -7.76 8.35
C VAL A 261 2.09 -8.82 9.42
N ALA A 262 2.22 -8.47 10.70
CA ALA A 262 2.04 -9.41 11.81
C ALA A 262 0.63 -10.01 11.83
N LEU A 263 -0.39 -9.16 11.64
CA LEU A 263 -1.79 -9.60 11.53
C LEU A 263 -2.00 -10.51 10.31
N GLY A 264 -1.44 -10.16 9.16
CA GLY A 264 -1.57 -10.96 7.94
C GLY A 264 -0.90 -12.33 8.08
N ILE A 265 0.30 -12.40 8.63
CA ILE A 265 0.99 -13.66 8.89
C ILE A 265 0.23 -14.50 9.92
N TRP A 266 -0.18 -13.89 11.03
CA TRP A 266 -0.95 -14.59 12.08
C TRP A 266 -2.24 -15.20 11.52
N LEU A 267 -3.01 -14.43 10.76
CA LEU A 267 -4.24 -14.92 10.11
C LEU A 267 -3.96 -16.01 9.07
N ALA A 268 -2.86 -15.89 8.32
CA ALA A 268 -2.46 -16.92 7.36
C ALA A 268 -2.15 -18.25 8.08
N VAL A 269 -1.45 -18.21 9.21
CA VAL A 269 -1.19 -19.41 10.04
C VAL A 269 -2.49 -20.01 10.55
N GLN A 270 -3.41 -19.18 11.05
CA GLN A 270 -4.70 -19.65 11.57
C GLN A 270 -5.59 -20.29 10.51
N ILE A 271 -5.56 -19.76 9.29
CA ILE A 271 -6.48 -20.16 8.22
C ILE A 271 -5.95 -21.33 7.40
N TYR A 272 -4.66 -21.33 7.08
CA TYR A 272 -4.03 -22.33 6.19
C TYR A 272 -3.21 -23.37 6.95
N GLY A 273 -2.87 -23.11 8.21
CA GLY A 273 -1.98 -23.92 9.00
C GLY A 273 -0.49 -23.76 8.62
N TRP A 274 0.38 -23.99 9.59
CA TRP A 274 1.83 -23.89 9.41
C TRP A 274 2.42 -24.84 8.33
N PRO A 275 1.92 -26.09 8.18
CA PRO A 275 2.44 -27.01 7.13
C PRO A 275 2.18 -26.52 5.72
N ALA A 276 1.03 -25.91 5.44
CA ALA A 276 0.69 -25.38 4.12
C ALA A 276 1.57 -24.17 3.76
N LEU A 277 1.84 -23.29 4.71
CA LEU A 277 2.74 -22.15 4.50
C LEU A 277 4.19 -22.61 4.24
N ARG A 278 4.67 -23.64 4.96
CA ARG A 278 5.99 -24.23 4.70
C ARG A 278 6.11 -24.83 3.30
N LYS A 279 5.05 -25.45 2.78
CA LYS A 279 5.02 -25.95 1.39
C LYS A 279 5.14 -24.80 0.40
N LEU A 280 4.37 -23.72 0.56
CA LEU A 280 4.43 -22.54 -0.32
C LEU A 280 5.81 -21.88 -0.37
N VAL A 281 6.53 -21.87 0.75
CA VAL A 281 7.90 -21.30 0.82
C VAL A 281 8.94 -22.26 0.21
N ARG A 282 8.71 -23.58 0.27
CA ARG A 282 9.63 -24.60 -0.24
C ARG A 282 9.39 -24.95 -1.73
N SER A 283 8.13 -24.96 -2.18
CA SER A 283 7.79 -25.12 -3.59
C SER A 283 8.03 -23.79 -4.29
N GLY A 284 9.23 -23.64 -4.86
CA GLY A 284 9.49 -22.57 -5.82
C GLY A 284 8.52 -22.64 -7.01
N PRO A 285 8.48 -21.61 -7.87
CA PRO A 285 7.47 -21.49 -8.96
C PRO A 285 7.41 -22.65 -9.97
N ALA A 286 8.31 -23.61 -9.92
CA ALA A 286 8.39 -24.74 -10.84
C ALA A 286 7.44 -25.91 -10.49
N GLU A 287 7.24 -26.24 -9.21
CA GLU A 287 6.43 -27.42 -8.82
C GLU A 287 4.91 -27.19 -8.90
N VAL A 288 4.46 -25.94 -8.88
CA VAL A 288 3.02 -25.61 -9.01
C VAL A 288 2.49 -25.89 -10.42
N ARG A 289 3.35 -25.97 -11.44
CA ARG A 289 2.95 -26.29 -12.81
C ARG A 289 2.70 -27.79 -13.03
N GLU A 290 3.39 -28.68 -12.35
CA GLU A 290 3.22 -30.13 -12.51
C GLU A 290 1.97 -30.67 -11.81
N SER A 291 1.57 -30.12 -10.68
CA SER A 291 0.35 -30.53 -9.97
C SER A 291 -0.96 -30.04 -10.60
N ALA A 292 -0.90 -29.11 -11.56
CA ALA A 292 -2.07 -28.59 -12.29
C ALA A 292 -2.28 -29.30 -13.66
N SER A 293 -1.37 -30.19 -14.06
CA SER A 293 -1.42 -30.93 -15.35
C SER A 293 -1.71 -32.43 -15.20
N GLY A 294 -1.90 -32.93 -13.99
CA GLY A 294 -2.40 -34.25 -13.64
C GLY A 294 -3.82 -34.19 -13.08
#